data_7d28d7c16463dddbf0f1a8f68baaf8fd
#
_entry.id   7d28d7c16463dddbf0f1a8f68baaf8fd
#
_cell.length_a   1.000
_cell.length_b   1.000
_cell.length_c   1.000
_cell.angle_alpha   90.00
_cell.angle_beta   90.00
_cell.angle_gamma   90.00
#
_symmetry.space_group_name_H-M   'P 1'
#
loop_
_entity.id
_entity.type
_entity.pdbx_description
1 polymer ?
#
loop_
_entity_poly.entity_id
_entity_poly.type
_entity_poly.pdbx_seq_one_letter_code
_entity_poly.pdbx_strand_id
1 'polypeptide(L)'
;MKKPGDFIREEVRNTPPSGIRKYFDMLHGMSDVISLGVGEPDFVTPWQIRESAIYSLEKGRTHYTSNTGILELRQAICSMLEKKYNLNYNPVNQIIITVGASEAIDIAIRSIAGPGDEVIIPEPCFVAYKGCVNFAGAKAVPLQLKEDNCFKLTVDQLKACVTEKTKVLILAYPNNPTGAVMTEEELKPIAEYLAAKDIIVISDEIYSDLTYGMKHFSFAEFKNMHDKVVYVNGFSKSFSMTGWRLGYVCAHKDIISQMLKIHQYAIMCAPSFVQYAAIDALKHCEEDVVKMRQEYDARRRYLHNGLISIGIDCFEPEGAFYVFPNIKKTGLTSEQFCDRLLMEHKVLVVPGTAFSSAGEGYFRATYASSLENIKEALKRMERFIKTIDD
;
A
#
# COMPACT_ATOMS: atom_id res chain seq x y z
N MET A 1 1.21 43.00 -6.98
CA MET A 1 2.22 41.94 -7.19
C MET A 1 1.62 40.62 -6.71
N LYS A 2 1.80 39.55 -7.48
CA LYS A 2 1.37 38.19 -7.07
C LYS A 2 2.17 37.75 -5.83
N LYS A 3 1.52 37.07 -4.90
CA LYS A 3 2.18 36.43 -3.76
C LYS A 3 2.87 35.12 -4.19
N PRO A 4 3.91 34.63 -3.49
CA PRO A 4 4.61 33.39 -3.88
C PRO A 4 3.65 32.20 -4.10
N GLY A 5 2.59 32.08 -3.31
CA GLY A 5 1.57 31.03 -3.47
C GLY A 5 0.77 31.09 -4.78
N ASP A 6 0.67 32.27 -5.41
CA ASP A 6 -0.07 32.45 -6.67
C ASP A 6 0.67 31.86 -7.89
N PHE A 7 1.96 31.51 -7.73
CA PHE A 7 2.76 30.87 -8.77
C PHE A 7 2.70 29.32 -8.71
N ILE A 8 2.10 28.76 -7.66
CA ILE A 8 1.99 27.31 -7.51
C ILE A 8 0.86 26.80 -8.41
N ARG A 9 1.13 25.70 -9.11
CA ARG A 9 0.13 25.00 -9.94
C ARG A 9 -1.10 24.68 -9.10
N GLU A 10 -2.26 24.80 -9.71
CA GLU A 10 -3.56 24.62 -9.07
C GLU A 10 -3.73 23.20 -8.50
N GLU A 11 -3.33 22.19 -9.25
CA GLU A 11 -3.42 20.78 -8.84
C GLU A 11 -2.60 20.50 -7.58
N VAL A 12 -1.43 21.14 -7.44
CA VAL A 12 -0.58 21.01 -6.24
C VAL A 12 -1.19 21.75 -5.07
N ARG A 13 -1.66 22.99 -5.29
CA ARG A 13 -2.24 23.84 -4.25
C ARG A 13 -3.52 23.25 -3.68
N ASN A 14 -4.34 22.62 -4.51
CA ASN A 14 -5.63 22.05 -4.13
C ASN A 14 -5.54 20.62 -3.59
N THR A 15 -4.36 19.96 -3.71
CA THR A 15 -4.15 18.66 -3.09
C THR A 15 -3.83 18.83 -1.60
N PRO A 16 -4.68 18.32 -0.69
CA PRO A 16 -4.44 18.47 0.75
C PRO A 16 -3.21 17.68 1.19
N PRO A 17 -2.54 18.10 2.28
CA PRO A 17 -1.53 17.28 2.94
C PRO A 17 -2.10 15.92 3.36
N SER A 18 -1.22 14.91 3.50
CA SER A 18 -1.64 13.57 3.95
C SER A 18 -2.32 13.63 5.33
N GLY A 19 -3.58 13.19 5.41
CA GLY A 19 -4.34 13.13 6.66
C GLY A 19 -3.70 12.24 7.73
N ILE A 20 -2.90 11.24 7.32
CA ILE A 20 -2.17 10.35 8.24
C ILE A 20 -1.09 11.12 8.99
N ARG A 21 -0.39 12.06 8.32
CA ARG A 21 0.75 12.80 8.90
C ARG A 21 0.32 13.65 10.09
N LYS A 22 -0.87 14.26 10.06
CA LYS A 22 -1.42 15.02 11.19
C LYS A 22 -1.32 14.24 12.51
N TYR A 23 -1.66 12.95 12.47
CA TYR A 23 -1.67 12.10 13.67
C TYR A 23 -0.26 11.74 14.16
N PHE A 24 0.73 11.67 13.29
CA PHE A 24 2.13 11.51 13.71
C PHE A 24 2.71 12.77 14.31
N ASP A 25 2.37 13.92 13.75
CA ASP A 25 2.84 15.21 14.28
C ASP A 25 2.25 15.49 15.69
N MET A 26 1.04 15.00 15.99
CA MET A 26 0.42 15.08 17.33
C MET A 26 1.19 14.31 18.41
N LEU A 27 1.99 13.31 18.06
CA LEU A 27 2.79 12.54 19.03
C LEU A 27 3.95 13.35 19.62
N HIS A 28 4.37 14.44 18.96
CA HIS A 28 5.47 15.27 19.47
C HIS A 28 5.11 15.88 20.82
N GLY A 29 5.88 15.52 21.85
CA GLY A 29 5.70 16.01 23.21
C GLY A 29 4.70 15.22 24.08
N MET A 30 4.09 14.16 23.55
CA MET A 30 3.25 13.26 24.34
C MET A 30 4.05 12.07 24.87
N SER A 31 3.87 11.75 26.16
CA SER A 31 4.43 10.56 26.80
C SER A 31 3.37 9.49 26.99
N ASP A 32 3.80 8.22 27.14
CA ASP A 32 2.94 7.06 27.43
C ASP A 32 1.86 6.78 26.36
N VAL A 33 2.13 7.16 25.11
CA VAL A 33 1.23 6.87 23.99
C VAL A 33 1.58 5.53 23.35
N ILE A 34 0.58 4.67 23.21
CA ILE A 34 0.69 3.45 22.41
C ILE A 34 0.22 3.77 21.00
N SER A 35 1.14 3.70 20.03
CA SER A 35 0.82 3.96 18.64
C SER A 35 0.48 2.66 17.89
N LEU A 36 -0.77 2.54 17.46
CA LEU A 36 -1.22 1.56 16.46
C LEU A 36 -1.54 2.26 15.12
N GLY A 37 -1.01 3.46 14.89
CA GLY A 37 -1.26 4.25 13.69
C GLY A 37 -0.20 4.05 12.58
N VAL A 38 1.01 3.60 12.94
CA VAL A 38 2.15 3.51 12.01
C VAL A 38 1.94 2.39 10.99
N GLY A 39 2.11 2.70 9.71
CA GLY A 39 1.94 1.74 8.61
C GLY A 39 3.26 1.11 8.17
N GLU A 40 4.08 0.62 9.10
CA GLU A 40 5.35 -0.07 8.80
C GLU A 40 5.56 -1.29 9.70
N PRO A 41 6.33 -2.29 9.22
CA PRO A 41 6.75 -3.42 10.04
C PRO A 41 7.47 -2.97 11.31
N ASP A 42 7.20 -3.63 12.44
CA ASP A 42 7.92 -3.45 13.70
C ASP A 42 9.16 -4.35 13.82
N PHE A 43 9.36 -5.25 12.88
CA PHE A 43 10.57 -6.05 12.77
C PHE A 43 11.74 -5.25 12.21
N VAL A 44 12.92 -5.54 12.69
CA VAL A 44 14.17 -5.06 12.07
C VAL A 44 14.40 -5.84 10.77
N THR A 45 14.87 -5.15 9.73
CA THR A 45 15.31 -5.81 8.48
C THR A 45 16.22 -7.01 8.80
N PRO A 46 16.03 -8.21 8.22
CA PRO A 46 16.84 -9.39 8.44
C PRO A 46 18.34 -9.13 8.34
N TRP A 47 19.13 -9.83 9.19
CA TRP A 47 20.56 -9.56 9.31
C TRP A 47 21.32 -9.71 7.98
N GLN A 48 21.02 -10.76 7.22
CA GLN A 48 21.66 -11.02 5.93
C GLN A 48 21.53 -9.83 4.96
N ILE A 49 20.39 -9.17 4.97
CA ILE A 49 20.14 -7.99 4.12
C ILE A 49 20.99 -6.81 4.60
N ARG A 50 21.03 -6.57 5.92
CA ARG A 50 21.84 -5.50 6.52
C ARG A 50 23.34 -5.71 6.29
N GLU A 51 23.81 -6.94 6.51
CA GLU A 51 25.19 -7.34 6.28
C GLU A 51 25.61 -7.14 4.82
N SER A 52 24.75 -7.53 3.86
CA SER A 52 24.99 -7.32 2.43
C SER A 52 25.09 -5.84 2.06
N ALA A 53 24.28 -4.99 2.68
CA ALA A 53 24.37 -3.54 2.47
C ALA A 53 25.68 -2.98 3.03
N ILE A 54 26.09 -3.37 4.24
CA ILE A 54 27.37 -2.98 4.85
C ILE A 54 28.53 -3.41 3.94
N TYR A 55 28.54 -4.66 3.53
CA TYR A 55 29.56 -5.19 2.61
C TYR A 55 29.60 -4.42 1.29
N SER A 56 28.44 -4.05 0.76
CA SER A 56 28.37 -3.26 -0.49
C SER A 56 28.99 -1.88 -0.32
N LEU A 57 28.79 -1.23 0.82
CA LEU A 57 29.44 0.04 1.15
C LEU A 57 30.95 -0.12 1.31
N GLU A 58 31.43 -1.16 2.01
CA GLU A 58 32.86 -1.47 2.16
C GLU A 58 33.54 -1.74 0.81
N LYS A 59 32.82 -2.33 -0.15
CA LYS A 59 33.32 -2.56 -1.52
C LYS A 59 33.20 -1.35 -2.45
N GLY A 60 32.75 -0.20 -1.93
CA GLY A 60 32.62 1.03 -2.73
C GLY A 60 31.51 0.96 -3.79
N ARG A 61 30.48 0.14 -3.61
CA ARG A 61 29.32 0.03 -4.51
C ARG A 61 28.39 1.23 -4.34
N THR A 62 28.90 2.44 -4.56
CA THR A 62 28.25 3.74 -4.31
C THR A 62 28.05 4.59 -5.56
N HIS A 63 28.38 4.05 -6.73
CA HIS A 63 28.21 4.72 -8.01
C HIS A 63 26.81 4.52 -8.58
N TYR A 64 26.44 5.34 -9.56
CA TYR A 64 25.20 5.15 -10.31
C TYR A 64 25.13 3.77 -10.94
N THR A 65 23.93 3.20 -10.94
CA THR A 65 23.64 1.97 -11.68
C THR A 65 22.93 2.29 -13.00
N SER A 66 22.58 1.25 -13.76
CA SER A 66 21.62 1.42 -14.84
C SER A 66 20.34 2.10 -14.36
N ASN A 67 19.73 2.96 -15.17
CA ASN A 67 18.46 3.59 -14.81
C ASN A 67 17.35 2.58 -14.52
N THR A 68 17.35 1.43 -15.18
CA THR A 68 16.40 0.33 -14.90
C THR A 68 16.74 -0.46 -13.63
N GLY A 69 17.87 -0.18 -12.97
CA GLY A 69 18.45 -0.97 -11.89
C GLY A 69 19.44 -2.02 -12.37
N ILE A 70 20.19 -2.64 -11.44
CA ILE A 70 21.18 -3.67 -11.78
C ILE A 70 20.50 -4.92 -12.36
N LEU A 71 21.14 -5.51 -13.38
CA LEU A 71 20.52 -6.61 -14.13
C LEU A 71 20.29 -7.84 -13.24
N GLU A 72 21.23 -8.14 -12.36
CA GLU A 72 21.15 -9.27 -11.43
C GLU A 72 19.95 -9.19 -10.49
N LEU A 73 19.60 -7.99 -10.01
CA LEU A 73 18.40 -7.79 -9.19
C LEU A 73 17.13 -7.98 -10.04
N ARG A 74 17.11 -7.43 -11.25
CA ARG A 74 15.96 -7.58 -12.15
C ARG A 74 15.73 -9.05 -12.54
N GLN A 75 16.80 -9.81 -12.78
CA GLN A 75 16.73 -11.24 -13.03
C GLN A 75 16.22 -12.00 -11.79
N ALA A 76 16.71 -11.68 -10.60
CA ALA A 76 16.26 -12.31 -9.35
C ALA A 76 14.77 -12.06 -9.09
N ILE A 77 14.28 -10.84 -9.32
CA ILE A 77 12.86 -10.51 -9.21
C ILE A 77 12.03 -11.28 -10.24
N CYS A 78 12.43 -11.30 -11.51
CA CYS A 78 11.70 -12.03 -12.54
C CYS A 78 11.62 -13.54 -12.22
N SER A 79 12.72 -14.14 -11.76
CA SER A 79 12.73 -15.56 -11.33
C SER A 79 11.82 -15.82 -10.13
N MET A 80 11.77 -14.89 -9.17
CA MET A 80 10.86 -14.98 -8.02
C MET A 80 9.41 -14.89 -8.47
N LEU A 81 9.06 -13.95 -9.36
CA LEU A 81 7.72 -13.78 -9.89
C LEU A 81 7.25 -14.99 -10.71
N GLU A 82 8.14 -15.57 -11.52
CA GLU A 82 7.86 -16.81 -12.26
C GLU A 82 7.58 -17.97 -11.30
N LYS A 83 8.46 -18.20 -10.32
CA LYS A 83 8.31 -19.28 -9.32
C LYS A 83 7.02 -19.13 -8.50
N LYS A 84 6.67 -17.91 -8.12
CA LYS A 84 5.61 -17.63 -7.14
C LYS A 84 4.23 -17.49 -7.75
N TYR A 85 4.15 -16.84 -8.93
CA TYR A 85 2.91 -16.44 -9.59
C TYR A 85 2.84 -16.85 -11.07
N ASN A 86 3.83 -17.61 -11.57
CA ASN A 86 3.92 -17.97 -13.00
C ASN A 86 3.92 -16.74 -13.93
N LEU A 87 4.46 -15.61 -13.46
CA LEU A 87 4.58 -14.35 -14.20
C LEU A 87 5.93 -14.29 -14.90
N ASN A 88 5.91 -14.23 -16.22
CA ASN A 88 7.11 -14.20 -17.06
C ASN A 88 7.36 -12.79 -17.59
N TYR A 89 8.28 -12.05 -16.97
CA TYR A 89 8.74 -10.75 -17.43
C TYR A 89 10.17 -10.82 -17.92
N ASN A 90 10.48 -10.09 -19.01
CA ASN A 90 11.84 -9.96 -19.50
C ASN A 90 12.63 -8.98 -18.62
N PRO A 91 13.70 -9.41 -17.94
CA PRO A 91 14.47 -8.56 -17.04
C PRO A 91 15.21 -7.40 -17.76
N VAL A 92 15.29 -7.44 -19.09
CA VAL A 92 15.99 -6.40 -19.86
C VAL A 92 15.09 -5.17 -20.08
N ASN A 93 13.79 -5.37 -20.36
CA ASN A 93 12.93 -4.31 -20.86
C ASN A 93 11.49 -4.28 -20.28
N GLN A 94 11.17 -5.14 -19.32
CA GLN A 94 9.83 -5.21 -18.72
C GLN A 94 9.82 -4.95 -17.21
N ILE A 95 10.92 -4.45 -16.64
CA ILE A 95 11.04 -4.13 -15.20
C ILE A 95 11.90 -2.90 -14.96
N ILE A 96 11.51 -2.07 -14.00
CA ILE A 96 12.30 -0.95 -13.45
C ILE A 96 12.38 -1.11 -11.93
N ILE A 97 13.58 -0.93 -11.37
CA ILE A 97 13.81 -0.81 -9.94
C ILE A 97 13.57 0.64 -9.53
N THR A 98 12.70 0.85 -8.54
CA THR A 98 12.21 2.17 -8.14
C THR A 98 12.55 2.52 -6.70
N VAL A 99 12.45 3.80 -6.34
CA VAL A 99 12.61 4.31 -4.97
C VAL A 99 11.32 4.04 -4.17
N GLY A 100 11.08 2.74 -3.92
CA GLY A 100 9.85 2.20 -3.32
C GLY A 100 8.69 2.10 -4.32
N ALA A 101 7.65 1.38 -3.92
CA ALA A 101 6.42 1.23 -4.71
C ALA A 101 5.72 2.57 -4.97
N SER A 102 5.90 3.57 -4.09
CA SER A 102 5.30 4.90 -4.27
C SER A 102 5.80 5.61 -5.54
N GLU A 103 7.09 5.49 -5.89
CA GLU A 103 7.60 6.00 -7.15
C GLU A 103 7.03 5.20 -8.32
N ALA A 104 6.98 3.87 -8.21
CA ALA A 104 6.42 3.02 -9.26
C ALA A 104 4.98 3.44 -9.64
N ILE A 105 4.15 3.73 -8.64
CA ILE A 105 2.77 4.20 -8.82
C ILE A 105 2.75 5.59 -9.48
N ASP A 106 3.56 6.54 -8.99
CA ASP A 106 3.60 7.91 -9.51
C ASP A 106 4.01 7.94 -11.00
N ILE A 107 5.11 7.24 -11.35
CA ILE A 107 5.58 7.20 -12.74
C ILE A 107 4.64 6.40 -13.65
N ALA A 108 3.93 5.38 -13.13
CA ALA A 108 2.90 4.66 -13.89
C ALA A 108 1.74 5.60 -14.25
N ILE A 109 1.17 6.28 -13.26
CA ILE A 109 0.06 7.21 -13.47
C ILE A 109 0.48 8.31 -14.45
N ARG A 110 1.61 8.98 -14.24
CA ARG A 110 2.10 10.06 -15.11
C ARG A 110 2.42 9.61 -16.54
N SER A 111 2.74 8.35 -16.77
CA SER A 111 3.01 7.84 -18.10
C SER A 111 1.75 7.44 -18.87
N ILE A 112 0.63 7.21 -18.17
CA ILE A 112 -0.59 6.64 -18.77
C ILE A 112 -1.74 7.64 -18.79
N ALA A 113 -1.90 8.43 -17.73
CA ALA A 113 -3.05 9.33 -17.56
C ALA A 113 -2.61 10.80 -17.41
N GLY A 114 -3.39 11.71 -17.99
CA GLY A 114 -3.18 13.16 -17.96
C GLY A 114 -4.47 13.95 -18.00
N PRO A 115 -4.42 15.26 -18.35
CA PRO A 115 -5.61 16.11 -18.40
C PRO A 115 -6.70 15.55 -19.33
N GLY A 116 -7.90 15.39 -18.78
CA GLY A 116 -9.06 14.84 -19.50
C GLY A 116 -9.29 13.34 -19.29
N ASP A 117 -8.29 12.61 -18.78
CA ASP A 117 -8.40 11.19 -18.46
C ASP A 117 -8.95 10.95 -17.05
N GLU A 118 -9.63 9.84 -16.84
CA GLU A 118 -10.16 9.40 -15.56
C GLU A 118 -9.41 8.17 -15.03
N VAL A 119 -9.10 8.20 -13.72
CA VAL A 119 -8.48 7.10 -12.98
C VAL A 119 -9.44 6.65 -11.89
N ILE A 120 -9.95 5.42 -11.99
CA ILE A 120 -10.82 4.84 -10.97
C ILE A 120 -9.99 4.37 -9.79
N ILE A 121 -10.40 4.81 -8.59
CA ILE A 121 -9.75 4.48 -7.32
C ILE A 121 -10.79 3.87 -6.38
N PRO A 122 -10.76 2.53 -6.15
CA PRO A 122 -11.57 1.91 -5.10
C PRO A 122 -11.17 2.45 -3.73
N GLU A 123 -12.12 2.97 -2.95
CA GLU A 123 -11.91 3.62 -1.65
C GLU A 123 -12.73 2.93 -0.54
N PRO A 124 -12.20 2.82 0.70
CA PRO A 124 -10.98 3.48 1.20
C PRO A 124 -9.70 2.81 0.70
N CYS A 125 -8.64 3.60 0.51
CA CYS A 125 -7.38 3.13 -0.05
C CYS A 125 -6.17 3.93 0.45
N PHE A 126 -4.98 3.55 0.03
CA PHE A 126 -3.76 4.29 0.36
C PHE A 126 -3.80 5.72 -0.22
N VAL A 127 -3.54 6.68 0.64
CA VAL A 127 -3.72 8.12 0.39
C VAL A 127 -2.94 8.68 -0.79
N ALA A 128 -1.83 8.03 -1.17
CA ALA A 128 -0.97 8.54 -2.25
C ALA A 128 -1.61 8.42 -3.64
N TYR A 129 -2.53 7.48 -3.87
CA TYR A 129 -3.08 7.26 -5.21
C TYR A 129 -3.77 8.52 -5.74
N LYS A 130 -4.66 9.11 -4.95
CA LYS A 130 -5.36 10.35 -5.33
C LYS A 130 -4.40 11.52 -5.54
N GLY A 131 -3.37 11.63 -4.69
CA GLY A 131 -2.33 12.64 -4.83
C GLY A 131 -1.58 12.51 -6.16
N CYS A 132 -1.12 11.30 -6.50
CA CYS A 132 -0.42 11.04 -7.77
C CYS A 132 -1.30 11.33 -8.99
N VAL A 133 -2.59 10.95 -8.95
CA VAL A 133 -3.56 11.25 -10.02
C VAL A 133 -3.71 12.76 -10.21
N ASN A 134 -3.90 13.51 -9.11
CA ASN A 134 -4.01 14.96 -9.17
C ASN A 134 -2.74 15.62 -9.75
N PHE A 135 -1.55 15.16 -9.31
CA PHE A 135 -0.28 15.71 -9.82
C PHE A 135 -0.03 15.41 -11.29
N ALA A 136 -0.60 14.32 -11.82
CA ALA A 136 -0.60 14.03 -13.26
C ALA A 136 -1.59 14.92 -14.04
N GLY A 137 -2.48 15.64 -13.36
CA GLY A 137 -3.54 16.45 -13.96
C GLY A 137 -4.74 15.62 -14.44
N ALA A 138 -4.79 14.34 -14.10
CA ALA A 138 -5.92 13.47 -14.39
C ALA A 138 -7.02 13.61 -13.31
N LYS A 139 -8.21 13.10 -13.62
CA LYS A 139 -9.35 13.12 -12.70
C LYS A 139 -9.42 11.82 -11.91
N ALA A 140 -9.30 11.90 -10.58
CA ALA A 140 -9.60 10.78 -9.70
C ALA A 140 -11.11 10.53 -9.64
N VAL A 141 -11.54 9.30 -9.94
CA VAL A 141 -12.92 8.83 -9.83
C VAL A 141 -13.02 7.85 -8.67
N PRO A 142 -13.54 8.28 -7.50
CA PRO A 142 -13.66 7.40 -6.36
C PRO A 142 -14.74 6.34 -6.60
N LEU A 143 -14.46 5.08 -6.26
CA LEU A 143 -15.38 3.97 -6.24
C LEU A 143 -15.51 3.47 -4.81
N GLN A 144 -16.67 3.69 -4.20
CA GLN A 144 -16.88 3.35 -2.80
C GLN A 144 -17.04 1.85 -2.59
N LEU A 145 -16.09 1.23 -1.87
CA LEU A 145 -16.19 -0.11 -1.34
C LEU A 145 -17.05 -0.14 -0.08
N LYS A 146 -17.70 -1.26 0.19
CA LYS A 146 -18.62 -1.40 1.32
C LYS A 146 -18.21 -2.55 2.23
N GLU A 147 -18.45 -2.39 3.52
CA GLU A 147 -18.24 -3.42 4.54
C GLU A 147 -19.07 -4.67 4.28
N ASP A 148 -20.32 -4.52 3.81
CA ASP A 148 -21.23 -5.63 3.47
C ASP A 148 -20.62 -6.60 2.44
N ASN A 149 -19.68 -6.12 1.63
CA ASN A 149 -18.90 -6.94 0.70
C ASN A 149 -17.41 -7.03 1.11
N CYS A 150 -17.13 -6.96 2.40
CA CYS A 150 -15.78 -7.08 2.94
C CYS A 150 -14.77 -6.12 2.28
N PHE A 151 -15.20 -4.93 1.86
CA PHE A 151 -14.41 -3.94 1.13
C PHE A 151 -13.77 -4.48 -0.17
N LYS A 152 -14.41 -5.45 -0.81
CA LYS A 152 -13.97 -6.02 -2.10
C LYS A 152 -14.66 -5.31 -3.26
N LEU A 153 -13.94 -5.14 -4.37
CA LEU A 153 -14.48 -4.58 -5.59
C LEU A 153 -15.35 -5.61 -6.32
N THR A 154 -16.52 -5.20 -6.78
CA THR A 154 -17.35 -6.02 -7.68
C THR A 154 -17.32 -5.50 -9.11
N VAL A 155 -17.52 -6.40 -10.07
CA VAL A 155 -17.58 -6.02 -11.50
C VAL A 155 -18.73 -5.05 -11.78
N ASP A 156 -19.85 -5.14 -11.07
CA ASP A 156 -21.00 -4.24 -11.28
C ASP A 156 -20.73 -2.83 -10.76
N GLN A 157 -20.04 -2.70 -9.62
CA GLN A 157 -19.56 -1.40 -9.14
C GLN A 157 -18.58 -0.78 -10.15
N LEU A 158 -17.66 -1.59 -10.70
CA LEU A 158 -16.72 -1.11 -11.71
C LEU A 158 -17.44 -0.66 -12.98
N LYS A 159 -18.38 -1.45 -13.52
CA LYS A 159 -19.17 -1.08 -14.70
C LYS A 159 -19.91 0.23 -14.54
N ALA A 160 -20.43 0.51 -13.34
CA ALA A 160 -21.14 1.75 -13.04
C ALA A 160 -20.24 3.00 -13.04
N CYS A 161 -18.91 2.84 -12.84
CA CYS A 161 -17.95 3.93 -12.79
C CYS A 161 -17.19 4.15 -14.10
N VAL A 162 -17.11 3.14 -14.98
CA VAL A 162 -16.35 3.24 -16.23
C VAL A 162 -17.04 4.17 -17.23
N THR A 163 -16.29 5.10 -17.78
CA THR A 163 -16.69 6.00 -18.87
C THR A 163 -15.74 5.88 -20.07
N GLU A 164 -16.01 6.60 -21.15
CA GLU A 164 -15.11 6.68 -22.30
C GLU A 164 -13.76 7.38 -21.98
N LYS A 165 -13.70 8.13 -20.86
CA LYS A 165 -12.50 8.82 -20.38
C LYS A 165 -11.67 7.97 -19.42
N THR A 166 -12.18 6.82 -19.00
CA THR A 166 -11.48 5.96 -18.05
C THR A 166 -10.25 5.33 -18.71
N LYS A 167 -9.07 5.62 -18.17
CA LYS A 167 -7.77 5.12 -18.64
C LYS A 167 -7.14 4.10 -17.71
N VAL A 168 -7.36 4.26 -16.40
CA VAL A 168 -6.67 3.47 -15.37
C VAL A 168 -7.66 3.05 -14.28
N LEU A 169 -7.53 1.80 -13.84
CA LEU A 169 -8.03 1.31 -12.57
C LEU A 169 -6.84 1.05 -11.65
N ILE A 170 -6.84 1.61 -10.44
CA ILE A 170 -5.89 1.24 -9.40
C ILE A 170 -6.51 0.11 -8.58
N LEU A 171 -5.88 -1.05 -8.57
CA LEU A 171 -6.31 -2.23 -7.82
C LEU A 171 -5.24 -2.53 -6.77
N ALA A 172 -5.61 -2.46 -5.48
CA ALA A 172 -4.67 -2.61 -4.38
C ALA A 172 -5.17 -3.65 -3.37
N TYR A 173 -4.71 -4.89 -3.53
CA TYR A 173 -4.99 -6.00 -2.64
C TYR A 173 -3.72 -6.83 -2.41
N PRO A 174 -3.42 -7.22 -1.14
CA PRO A 174 -4.16 -6.88 0.10
C PRO A 174 -4.23 -5.38 0.36
N ASN A 175 -5.39 -4.93 0.85
CA ASN A 175 -5.72 -3.50 0.90
C ASN A 175 -5.21 -2.81 2.18
N ASN A 176 -4.72 -1.60 2.02
CA ASN A 176 -4.54 -0.62 3.08
C ASN A 176 -5.61 0.48 2.89
N PRO A 177 -6.58 0.67 3.80
CA PRO A 177 -6.51 0.36 5.24
C PRO A 177 -7.26 -0.89 5.71
N THR A 178 -8.03 -1.58 4.86
CA THR A 178 -9.04 -2.54 5.33
C THR A 178 -8.48 -3.93 5.67
N GLY A 179 -7.36 -4.32 5.06
CA GLY A 179 -6.85 -5.69 5.14
C GLY A 179 -7.61 -6.70 4.26
N ALA A 180 -8.51 -6.22 3.42
CA ALA A 180 -9.23 -7.07 2.46
C ALA A 180 -8.29 -7.71 1.44
N VAL A 181 -8.61 -8.92 1.03
CA VAL A 181 -7.93 -9.69 -0.04
C VAL A 181 -8.99 -10.15 -1.04
N MET A 182 -8.62 -10.25 -2.30
CA MET A 182 -9.51 -10.83 -3.33
C MET A 182 -8.92 -12.13 -3.88
N THR A 183 -9.79 -13.13 -4.04
CA THR A 183 -9.43 -14.42 -4.62
C THR A 183 -9.45 -14.37 -6.15
N GLU A 184 -8.95 -15.44 -6.80
CA GLU A 184 -9.02 -15.56 -8.26
C GLU A 184 -10.47 -15.47 -8.76
N GLU A 185 -11.39 -16.17 -8.07
CA GLU A 185 -12.81 -16.21 -8.44
C GLU A 185 -13.48 -14.84 -8.36
N GLU A 186 -13.10 -14.02 -7.37
CA GLU A 186 -13.61 -12.65 -7.19
C GLU A 186 -13.00 -11.67 -8.20
N LEU A 187 -11.73 -11.86 -8.59
CA LEU A 187 -11.03 -11.01 -9.55
C LEU A 187 -11.39 -11.35 -11.01
N LYS A 188 -11.73 -12.60 -11.29
CA LYS A 188 -11.99 -13.10 -12.66
C LYS A 188 -13.05 -12.31 -13.42
N PRO A 189 -14.24 -12.01 -12.87
CA PRO A 189 -15.25 -11.21 -13.58
C PRO A 189 -14.74 -9.79 -13.91
N ILE A 190 -13.88 -9.22 -13.07
CA ILE A 190 -13.26 -7.91 -13.29
C ILE A 190 -12.27 -8.00 -14.46
N ALA A 191 -11.42 -9.03 -14.47
CA ALA A 191 -10.45 -9.25 -15.54
C ALA A 191 -11.14 -9.51 -16.88
N GLU A 192 -12.20 -10.32 -16.93
CA GLU A 192 -12.99 -10.59 -18.13
C GLU A 192 -13.63 -9.31 -18.68
N TYR A 193 -14.19 -8.46 -17.82
CA TYR A 193 -14.76 -7.18 -18.22
C TYR A 193 -13.69 -6.22 -18.77
N LEU A 194 -12.55 -6.09 -18.10
CA LEU A 194 -11.47 -5.18 -18.49
C LEU A 194 -10.70 -5.66 -19.74
N ALA A 195 -10.68 -6.95 -20.02
CA ALA A 195 -10.03 -7.49 -21.23
C ALA A 195 -10.58 -6.87 -22.52
N ALA A 196 -11.87 -6.54 -22.55
CA ALA A 196 -12.54 -5.90 -23.68
C ALA A 196 -12.51 -4.36 -23.65
N LYS A 197 -11.77 -3.75 -22.71
CA LYS A 197 -11.69 -2.29 -22.53
C LYS A 197 -10.27 -1.78 -22.71
N ASP A 198 -10.12 -0.52 -23.15
CA ASP A 198 -8.82 0.16 -23.25
C ASP A 198 -8.44 0.81 -21.90
N ILE A 199 -8.42 -0.02 -20.84
CA ILE A 199 -8.12 0.38 -19.48
C ILE A 199 -6.91 -0.39 -18.97
N ILE A 200 -5.93 0.33 -18.45
CA ILE A 200 -4.75 -0.23 -17.77
C ILE A 200 -5.08 -0.45 -16.29
N VAL A 201 -4.65 -1.57 -15.75
CA VAL A 201 -4.74 -1.85 -14.31
C VAL A 201 -3.38 -1.64 -13.66
N ILE A 202 -3.30 -0.70 -12.72
CA ILE A 202 -2.15 -0.60 -11.82
C ILE A 202 -2.46 -1.50 -10.62
N SER A 203 -1.81 -2.67 -10.55
CA SER A 203 -1.97 -3.63 -9.46
C SER A 203 -0.90 -3.38 -8.41
N ASP A 204 -1.26 -2.72 -7.31
CA ASP A 204 -0.37 -2.52 -6.16
C ASP A 204 -0.46 -3.74 -5.24
N GLU A 205 0.55 -4.57 -5.30
CA GLU A 205 0.64 -5.84 -4.57
C GLU A 205 1.72 -5.82 -3.48
N ILE A 206 2.03 -4.62 -2.94
CA ILE A 206 3.07 -4.43 -1.92
C ILE A 206 2.88 -5.29 -0.65
N TYR A 207 1.66 -5.75 -0.39
CA TYR A 207 1.31 -6.61 0.74
C TYR A 207 1.11 -8.09 0.34
N SER A 208 1.43 -8.51 -0.88
CA SER A 208 1.18 -9.87 -1.36
C SER A 208 1.72 -10.99 -0.47
N ASP A 209 2.88 -10.78 0.19
CA ASP A 209 3.48 -11.73 1.13
C ASP A 209 2.80 -11.77 2.50
N LEU A 210 1.98 -10.80 2.80
CA LEU A 210 1.23 -10.66 4.04
C LEU A 210 -0.25 -11.00 3.80
N THR A 211 -0.51 -12.17 3.26
CA THR A 211 -1.84 -12.78 3.08
C THR A 211 -1.94 -13.98 4.01
N TYR A 212 -3.07 -14.11 4.73
CA TYR A 212 -3.27 -15.08 5.80
C TYR A 212 -4.34 -16.10 5.43
N GLY A 213 -4.06 -17.37 5.73
CA GLY A 213 -5.02 -18.47 5.50
C GLY A 213 -5.20 -18.88 4.03
N MET A 214 -4.71 -18.11 3.09
CA MET A 214 -4.80 -18.37 1.65
C MET A 214 -3.52 -17.97 0.92
N LYS A 215 -3.37 -18.40 -0.32
CA LYS A 215 -2.32 -17.91 -1.21
C LYS A 215 -2.81 -16.63 -1.90
N HIS A 216 -1.97 -15.59 -1.94
CA HIS A 216 -2.24 -14.42 -2.76
C HIS A 216 -2.32 -14.81 -4.24
N PHE A 217 -3.33 -14.31 -4.93
CA PHE A 217 -3.47 -14.38 -6.37
C PHE A 217 -3.19 -13.01 -6.99
N SER A 218 -2.21 -12.96 -7.88
CA SER A 218 -1.86 -11.71 -8.55
C SER A 218 -2.82 -11.41 -9.69
N PHE A 219 -3.28 -10.17 -9.82
CA PHE A 219 -4.10 -9.78 -10.96
C PHE A 219 -3.36 -9.94 -12.31
N ALA A 220 -2.04 -9.89 -12.28
CA ALA A 220 -1.20 -10.12 -13.47
C ALA A 220 -1.19 -11.58 -13.95
N GLU A 221 -1.69 -12.56 -13.16
CA GLU A 221 -1.81 -13.97 -13.57
C GLU A 221 -2.90 -14.19 -14.62
N PHE A 222 -3.85 -13.25 -14.79
CA PHE A 222 -4.85 -13.31 -15.87
C PHE A 222 -4.19 -13.06 -17.23
N LYS A 223 -4.02 -14.11 -18.02
CA LYS A 223 -3.33 -14.06 -19.33
C LYS A 223 -3.94 -13.05 -20.30
N ASN A 224 -5.27 -12.86 -20.27
CA ASN A 224 -5.99 -11.89 -21.10
C ASN A 224 -5.78 -10.43 -20.65
N MET A 225 -5.12 -10.22 -19.51
CA MET A 225 -4.79 -8.91 -18.96
C MET A 225 -3.29 -8.59 -18.97
N HIS A 226 -2.42 -9.55 -19.30
CA HIS A 226 -0.98 -9.44 -19.13
C HIS A 226 -0.38 -8.15 -19.71
N ASP A 227 -0.79 -7.73 -20.90
CA ASP A 227 -0.29 -6.52 -21.56
C ASP A 227 -0.91 -5.22 -21.02
N LYS A 228 -1.95 -5.33 -20.18
CA LYS A 228 -2.71 -4.21 -19.60
C LYS A 228 -2.48 -4.05 -18.09
N VAL A 229 -1.60 -4.84 -17.49
CA VAL A 229 -1.28 -4.74 -16.07
C VAL A 229 0.07 -4.08 -15.86
N VAL A 230 0.09 -3.08 -14.98
CA VAL A 230 1.28 -2.52 -14.37
C VAL A 230 1.37 -3.11 -12.96
N TYR A 231 2.18 -4.14 -12.81
CA TYR A 231 2.42 -4.82 -11.53
C TYR A 231 3.39 -4.01 -10.68
N VAL A 232 2.97 -3.62 -9.49
CA VAL A 232 3.78 -2.83 -8.55
C VAL A 232 4.00 -3.63 -7.28
N ASN A 233 5.26 -3.71 -6.83
CA ASN A 233 5.62 -4.34 -5.57
C ASN A 233 6.93 -3.75 -5.02
N GLY A 234 7.45 -4.29 -3.92
CA GLY A 234 8.70 -3.82 -3.33
C GLY A 234 9.11 -4.59 -2.08
N PHE A 235 10.15 -4.10 -1.44
CA PHE A 235 10.80 -4.77 -0.32
C PHE A 235 10.35 -4.21 1.05
N SER A 236 9.60 -3.10 1.03
CA SER A 236 9.25 -2.36 2.26
C SER A 236 8.51 -3.19 3.29
N LYS A 237 7.57 -4.06 2.86
CA LYS A 237 6.66 -4.77 3.76
C LYS A 237 7.12 -6.20 4.02
N SER A 238 7.42 -6.95 2.98
CA SER A 238 7.85 -8.35 3.07
C SER A 238 9.17 -8.53 3.81
N PHE A 239 10.11 -7.60 3.64
CA PHE A 239 11.46 -7.69 4.21
C PHE A 239 11.76 -6.66 5.28
N SER A 240 10.75 -5.92 5.77
CA SER A 240 10.94 -4.84 6.76
C SER A 240 11.97 -3.80 6.31
N MET A 241 11.87 -3.37 5.05
CA MET A 241 12.81 -2.45 4.40
C MET A 241 12.16 -1.09 4.07
N THR A 242 11.30 -0.56 4.95
CA THR A 242 10.58 0.69 4.68
C THR A 242 11.49 1.88 4.43
N GLY A 243 12.50 2.07 5.29
CA GLY A 243 13.50 3.14 5.19
C GLY A 243 14.52 2.98 4.06
N TRP A 244 14.62 1.79 3.46
CA TRP A 244 15.58 1.48 2.38
C TRP A 244 15.13 2.05 1.03
N ARG A 245 13.85 2.36 0.90
CA ARG A 245 13.25 2.94 -0.30
C ARG A 245 13.53 2.13 -1.57
N LEU A 246 13.15 0.85 -1.58
CA LEU A 246 13.30 -0.01 -2.75
C LEU A 246 11.98 -0.68 -3.13
N GLY A 247 11.63 -0.54 -4.40
CA GLY A 247 10.48 -1.18 -5.03
C GLY A 247 10.80 -1.54 -6.48
N TYR A 248 9.82 -2.06 -7.16
CA TYR A 248 9.93 -2.36 -8.58
C TYR A 248 8.55 -2.35 -9.25
N VAL A 249 8.58 -2.18 -10.55
CA VAL A 249 7.40 -2.23 -11.40
C VAL A 249 7.68 -3.12 -12.61
N CYS A 250 6.72 -3.98 -12.94
CA CYS A 250 6.76 -4.81 -14.14
C CYS A 250 5.54 -4.50 -15.01
N ALA A 251 5.73 -4.38 -16.33
CA ALA A 251 4.66 -4.15 -17.29
C ALA A 251 5.10 -4.51 -18.72
N HIS A 252 4.19 -4.36 -19.69
CA HIS A 252 4.54 -4.46 -21.09
C HIS A 252 5.70 -3.48 -21.44
N LYS A 253 6.63 -3.93 -22.31
CA LYS A 253 7.85 -3.18 -22.65
C LYS A 253 7.60 -1.73 -23.12
N ASP A 254 6.50 -1.49 -23.83
CA ASP A 254 6.16 -0.16 -24.33
C ASP A 254 5.73 0.79 -23.19
N ILE A 255 5.06 0.28 -22.15
CA ILE A 255 4.73 1.03 -20.94
C ILE A 255 6.01 1.32 -20.15
N ILE A 256 6.83 0.27 -19.89
CA ILE A 256 8.11 0.42 -19.18
C ILE A 256 9.02 1.44 -19.83
N SER A 257 9.09 1.47 -21.16
CA SER A 257 9.93 2.43 -21.89
C SER A 257 9.51 3.88 -21.66
N GLN A 258 8.23 4.16 -21.45
CA GLN A 258 7.74 5.51 -21.15
C GLN A 258 7.92 5.86 -19.66
N MET A 259 7.62 4.93 -18.76
CA MET A 259 7.87 5.09 -17.32
C MET A 259 9.35 5.38 -17.05
N LEU A 260 10.26 4.69 -17.76
CA LEU A 260 11.70 4.88 -17.63
C LEU A 260 12.14 6.31 -17.96
N LYS A 261 11.49 6.99 -18.88
CA LYS A 261 11.80 8.40 -19.17
C LYS A 261 11.57 9.29 -17.96
N ILE A 262 10.42 9.11 -17.26
CA ILE A 262 10.10 9.89 -16.07
C ILE A 262 11.08 9.56 -14.95
N HIS A 263 11.33 8.27 -14.72
CA HIS A 263 12.27 7.79 -13.71
C HIS A 263 13.67 8.38 -13.89
N GLN A 264 14.23 8.30 -15.11
CA GLN A 264 15.60 8.74 -15.35
C GLN A 264 15.79 10.26 -15.17
N TYR A 265 14.77 11.08 -15.49
CA TYR A 265 14.86 12.53 -15.31
C TYR A 265 14.56 12.98 -13.87
N ALA A 266 13.77 12.22 -13.10
CA ALA A 266 13.41 12.56 -11.74
C ALA A 266 14.39 11.99 -10.70
N ILE A 267 14.80 10.73 -10.85
CA ILE A 267 15.52 9.95 -9.83
C ILE A 267 16.87 9.44 -10.36
N MET A 268 16.97 9.14 -11.66
CA MET A 268 18.10 8.51 -12.33
C MET A 268 18.20 7.01 -12.03
N CYS A 269 18.41 6.58 -10.79
CA CYS A 269 18.39 5.19 -10.34
C CYS A 269 18.12 5.08 -8.85
N ALA A 270 17.63 3.92 -8.40
CA ALA A 270 17.52 3.60 -6.98
C ALA A 270 18.91 3.46 -6.33
N PRO A 271 19.03 3.62 -4.98
CA PRO A 271 20.32 3.52 -4.29
C PRO A 271 21.06 2.21 -4.58
N SER A 272 22.31 2.28 -5.02
CA SER A 272 23.08 1.15 -5.53
C SER A 272 23.30 0.05 -4.50
N PHE A 273 23.79 0.38 -3.31
CA PHE A 273 24.07 -0.59 -2.25
C PHE A 273 22.81 -1.31 -1.77
N VAL A 274 21.64 -0.64 -1.82
CA VAL A 274 20.34 -1.24 -1.48
C VAL A 274 19.92 -2.30 -2.51
N GLN A 275 20.22 -2.06 -3.80
CA GLN A 275 19.92 -3.02 -4.85
C GLN A 275 20.71 -4.33 -4.68
N TYR A 276 21.99 -4.25 -4.27
CA TYR A 276 22.78 -5.44 -3.96
C TYR A 276 22.22 -6.19 -2.75
N ALA A 277 21.83 -5.49 -1.69
CA ALA A 277 21.23 -6.10 -0.51
C ALA A 277 19.89 -6.80 -0.83
N ALA A 278 19.12 -6.27 -1.77
CA ALA A 278 17.86 -6.85 -2.20
C ALA A 278 18.04 -8.18 -2.96
N ILE A 279 19.16 -8.38 -3.66
CA ILE A 279 19.46 -9.67 -4.27
C ILE A 279 19.59 -10.75 -3.18
N ASP A 280 20.28 -10.44 -2.08
CA ASP A 280 20.45 -11.37 -0.98
C ASP A 280 19.14 -11.58 -0.20
N ALA A 281 18.30 -10.54 -0.09
CA ALA A 281 16.94 -10.67 0.44
C ALA A 281 16.14 -11.74 -0.30
N LEU A 282 16.11 -11.68 -1.63
CA LEU A 282 15.37 -12.64 -2.47
C LEU A 282 15.96 -14.06 -2.43
N LYS A 283 17.28 -14.19 -2.23
CA LYS A 283 17.95 -15.48 -2.23
C LYS A 283 17.90 -16.21 -0.89
N HIS A 284 17.90 -15.45 0.22
CA HIS A 284 18.23 -16.03 1.52
C HIS A 284 17.24 -15.72 2.65
N CYS A 285 16.29 -14.80 2.46
CA CYS A 285 15.41 -14.34 3.55
C CYS A 285 13.94 -14.75 3.38
N GLU A 286 13.63 -15.77 2.57
CA GLU A 286 12.23 -16.25 2.41
C GLU A 286 11.67 -16.78 3.74
N GLU A 287 12.50 -17.49 4.54
CA GLU A 287 12.09 -17.99 5.86
C GLU A 287 11.79 -16.85 6.86
N ASP A 288 12.52 -15.74 6.78
CA ASP A 288 12.26 -14.57 7.64
C ASP A 288 10.90 -13.96 7.32
N VAL A 289 10.55 -13.85 6.03
CA VAL A 289 9.23 -13.39 5.58
C VAL A 289 8.11 -14.30 6.11
N VAL A 290 8.31 -15.62 6.05
CA VAL A 290 7.35 -16.60 6.58
C VAL A 290 7.17 -16.43 8.09
N LYS A 291 8.26 -16.30 8.86
CA LYS A 291 8.20 -16.09 10.32
C LYS A 291 7.49 -14.80 10.68
N MET A 292 7.81 -13.68 10.02
CA MET A 292 7.13 -12.40 10.23
C MET A 292 5.63 -12.49 9.93
N ARG A 293 5.26 -13.14 8.82
CA ARG A 293 3.85 -13.35 8.46
C ARG A 293 3.10 -14.17 9.50
N GLN A 294 3.70 -15.24 10.03
CA GLN A 294 3.09 -16.07 11.09
C GLN A 294 2.86 -15.28 12.37
N GLU A 295 3.83 -14.47 12.76
CA GLU A 295 3.69 -13.58 13.93
C GLU A 295 2.60 -12.53 13.70
N TYR A 296 2.55 -11.90 12.53
CA TYR A 296 1.47 -10.97 12.20
C TYR A 296 0.09 -11.65 12.19
N ASP A 297 -0.04 -12.89 11.72
CA ASP A 297 -1.30 -13.62 11.77
C ASP A 297 -1.77 -13.88 13.21
N ALA A 298 -0.85 -14.22 14.11
CA ALA A 298 -1.18 -14.39 15.54
C ALA A 298 -1.65 -13.07 16.16
N ARG A 299 -0.95 -11.94 15.90
CA ARG A 299 -1.31 -10.61 16.39
C ARG A 299 -2.60 -10.10 15.75
N ARG A 300 -2.84 -10.37 14.46
CA ARG A 300 -4.07 -10.07 13.74
C ARG A 300 -5.28 -10.67 14.45
N ARG A 301 -5.24 -11.98 14.70
CA ARG A 301 -6.31 -12.69 15.40
C ARG A 301 -6.52 -12.16 16.81
N TYR A 302 -5.44 -11.86 17.53
CA TYR A 302 -5.53 -11.32 18.87
C TYR A 302 -6.20 -9.93 18.88
N LEU A 303 -5.76 -9.00 18.02
CA LEU A 303 -6.33 -7.65 17.95
C LEU A 303 -7.79 -7.69 17.48
N HIS A 304 -8.09 -8.45 16.41
CA HIS A 304 -9.45 -8.59 15.90
C HIS A 304 -10.42 -9.13 16.96
N ASN A 305 -10.10 -10.27 17.58
CA ASN A 305 -10.93 -10.87 18.61
C ASN A 305 -11.09 -9.95 19.83
N GLY A 306 -10.02 -9.24 20.20
CA GLY A 306 -10.05 -8.26 21.27
C GLY A 306 -11.00 -7.09 20.98
N LEU A 307 -11.01 -6.56 19.76
CA LEU A 307 -11.95 -5.51 19.34
C LEU A 307 -13.40 -5.99 19.42
N ILE A 308 -13.70 -7.17 18.89
CA ILE A 308 -15.04 -7.76 18.99
C ILE A 308 -15.46 -7.94 20.44
N SER A 309 -14.56 -8.43 21.33
CA SER A 309 -14.87 -8.67 22.74
C SER A 309 -15.20 -7.42 23.55
N ILE A 310 -14.74 -6.25 23.10
CA ILE A 310 -15.05 -4.94 23.72
C ILE A 310 -16.19 -4.19 23.01
N GLY A 311 -16.93 -4.88 22.11
CA GLY A 311 -18.11 -4.34 21.45
C GLY A 311 -17.85 -3.51 20.17
N ILE A 312 -16.62 -3.50 19.64
CA ILE A 312 -16.28 -2.83 18.38
C ILE A 312 -16.37 -3.83 17.22
N ASP A 313 -17.33 -3.65 16.32
CA ASP A 313 -17.46 -4.49 15.14
C ASP A 313 -16.25 -4.29 14.22
N CYS A 314 -15.74 -5.36 13.65
CA CYS A 314 -14.59 -5.32 12.77
C CYS A 314 -14.66 -6.44 11.73
N PHE A 315 -14.53 -6.10 10.46
CA PHE A 315 -14.24 -7.08 9.42
C PHE A 315 -12.92 -7.81 9.75
N GLU A 316 -12.89 -9.13 9.61
CA GLU A 316 -11.67 -9.90 9.82
C GLU A 316 -10.73 -9.70 8.63
N PRO A 317 -9.58 -9.03 8.79
CA PRO A 317 -8.67 -8.79 7.68
C PRO A 317 -7.98 -10.09 7.26
N GLU A 318 -7.85 -10.30 5.96
CA GLU A 318 -7.21 -11.48 5.36
C GLU A 318 -5.79 -11.17 4.85
N GLY A 319 -5.37 -9.89 4.92
CA GLY A 319 -4.05 -9.46 4.45
C GLY A 319 -3.57 -8.15 5.03
N ALA A 320 -2.39 -7.69 4.58
CA ALA A 320 -1.64 -6.55 5.09
C ALA A 320 -1.29 -6.71 6.58
N PHE A 321 -1.31 -5.63 7.37
CA PHE A 321 -1.15 -5.69 8.83
C PHE A 321 -2.05 -4.65 9.52
N TYR A 322 -3.29 -4.48 9.01
CA TYR A 322 -4.26 -3.51 9.52
C TYR A 322 -5.59 -4.18 9.86
N VAL A 323 -6.28 -3.59 10.83
CA VAL A 323 -7.71 -3.75 11.07
C VAL A 323 -8.41 -2.43 10.75
N PHE A 324 -9.69 -2.50 10.34
CA PHE A 324 -10.50 -1.34 10.00
C PHE A 324 -11.86 -1.38 10.71
N PRO A 325 -11.85 -1.19 12.05
CA PRO A 325 -13.03 -1.36 12.90
C PRO A 325 -14.10 -0.30 12.63
N ASN A 326 -15.36 -0.73 12.77
CA ASN A 326 -16.55 0.08 12.62
C ASN A 326 -16.95 0.69 13.98
N ILE A 327 -17.02 2.02 14.04
CA ILE A 327 -17.35 2.77 15.25
C ILE A 327 -18.71 3.49 15.18
N LYS A 328 -19.50 3.23 14.15
CA LYS A 328 -20.80 3.94 13.93
C LYS A 328 -21.74 3.83 15.11
N LYS A 329 -21.70 2.71 15.87
CA LYS A 329 -22.51 2.51 17.07
C LYS A 329 -22.16 3.50 18.18
N THR A 330 -20.97 4.08 18.20
CA THR A 330 -20.56 5.04 19.25
C THR A 330 -21.19 6.44 19.06
N GLY A 331 -21.78 6.73 17.89
CA GLY A 331 -22.29 8.04 17.55
C GLY A 331 -21.24 9.12 17.31
N LEU A 332 -19.94 8.79 17.45
CA LEU A 332 -18.82 9.69 17.20
C LEU A 332 -18.41 9.65 15.72
N THR A 333 -17.92 10.79 15.21
CA THR A 333 -17.21 10.80 13.93
C THR A 333 -15.85 10.09 14.05
N SER A 334 -15.28 9.64 12.93
CA SER A 334 -13.97 9.00 12.91
C SER A 334 -12.89 9.85 13.58
N GLU A 335 -12.88 11.17 13.31
CA GLU A 335 -11.93 12.09 13.92
C GLU A 335 -12.18 12.25 15.42
N GLN A 336 -13.44 12.48 15.85
CA GLN A 336 -13.77 12.61 17.27
C GLN A 336 -13.36 11.38 18.07
N PHE A 337 -13.62 10.18 17.53
CA PHE A 337 -13.23 8.93 18.17
C PHE A 337 -11.70 8.85 18.34
N CYS A 338 -10.94 9.08 17.27
CA CYS A 338 -9.48 8.99 17.31
C CYS A 338 -8.84 10.05 18.21
N ASP A 339 -9.33 11.29 18.13
CA ASP A 339 -8.80 12.40 18.93
C ASP A 339 -9.08 12.17 20.43
N ARG A 340 -10.29 11.75 20.82
CA ARG A 340 -10.64 11.43 22.21
C ARG A 340 -9.85 10.22 22.72
N LEU A 341 -9.75 9.15 21.94
CA LEU A 341 -8.97 7.95 22.29
C LEU A 341 -7.50 8.30 22.54
N LEU A 342 -6.91 9.18 21.73
CA LEU A 342 -5.54 9.65 21.91
C LEU A 342 -5.39 10.53 23.15
N MET A 343 -6.26 11.52 23.32
CA MET A 343 -6.13 12.51 24.39
C MET A 343 -6.46 11.95 25.77
N GLU A 344 -7.53 11.17 25.86
CA GLU A 344 -8.07 10.65 27.13
C GLU A 344 -7.38 9.32 27.55
N HIS A 345 -7.07 8.44 26.57
CA HIS A 345 -6.58 7.08 26.83
C HIS A 345 -5.21 6.75 26.26
N LYS A 346 -4.54 7.73 25.60
CA LYS A 346 -3.16 7.58 25.08
C LYS A 346 -2.98 6.41 24.11
N VAL A 347 -3.97 6.17 23.24
CA VAL A 347 -3.88 5.22 22.12
C VAL A 347 -4.05 5.98 20.82
N LEU A 348 -3.04 5.91 19.96
CA LEU A 348 -3.08 6.50 18.62
C LEU A 348 -3.55 5.47 17.61
N VAL A 349 -4.62 5.79 16.92
CA VAL A 349 -5.12 5.12 15.70
C VAL A 349 -5.36 6.18 14.62
N VAL A 350 -5.65 5.78 13.40
CA VAL A 350 -5.85 6.72 12.29
C VAL A 350 -7.33 6.72 11.87
N PRO A 351 -8.03 7.86 11.83
CA PRO A 351 -9.42 7.89 11.40
C PRO A 351 -9.57 7.41 9.96
N GLY A 352 -10.65 6.72 9.69
CA GLY A 352 -10.92 6.20 8.34
C GLY A 352 -11.01 7.30 7.29
N THR A 353 -11.46 8.50 7.68
CA THR A 353 -11.52 9.70 6.81
C THR A 353 -10.17 10.13 6.28
N ALA A 354 -9.05 9.77 6.93
CA ALA A 354 -7.71 10.01 6.40
C ALA A 354 -7.43 9.22 5.10
N PHE A 355 -8.18 8.15 4.82
CA PHE A 355 -8.03 7.31 3.62
C PHE A 355 -9.02 7.68 2.52
N SER A 356 -10.17 8.18 2.88
CA SER A 356 -11.18 8.82 2.01
C SER A 356 -12.45 9.14 2.81
N SER A 357 -13.39 9.87 2.21
CA SER A 357 -14.72 10.07 2.81
C SER A 357 -15.50 8.77 3.03
N ALA A 358 -15.20 7.70 2.25
CA ALA A 358 -15.78 6.39 2.45
C ALA A 358 -15.35 5.70 3.76
N GLY A 359 -14.31 6.21 4.40
CA GLY A 359 -13.82 5.74 5.69
C GLY A 359 -14.51 6.37 6.91
N GLU A 360 -15.50 7.24 6.74
CA GLU A 360 -16.25 7.80 7.87
C GLU A 360 -17.00 6.70 8.64
N GLY A 361 -16.92 6.76 9.97
CA GLY A 361 -17.45 5.73 10.87
C GLY A 361 -16.49 4.55 11.08
N TYR A 362 -15.22 4.68 10.67
CA TYR A 362 -14.16 3.67 10.86
C TYR A 362 -12.88 4.31 11.36
N PHE A 363 -11.99 3.47 11.90
CA PHE A 363 -10.57 3.83 12.10
C PHE A 363 -9.66 2.71 11.61
N ARG A 364 -8.41 3.04 11.31
CA ARG A 364 -7.38 2.04 11.03
C ARG A 364 -6.46 1.87 12.23
N ALA A 365 -6.23 0.63 12.66
CA ALA A 365 -5.16 0.27 13.56
C ALA A 365 -4.26 -0.79 12.94
N THR A 366 -2.95 -0.77 13.28
CA THR A 366 -2.00 -1.78 12.83
C THR A 366 -1.77 -2.84 13.90
N TYR A 367 -1.56 -4.09 13.49
CA TYR A 367 -1.02 -5.14 14.35
C TYR A 367 0.49 -5.37 14.13
N ALA A 368 1.14 -4.52 13.32
CA ALA A 368 2.59 -4.41 13.28
C ALA A 368 3.09 -3.60 14.50
N SER A 369 2.91 -4.19 15.68
CA SER A 369 3.32 -3.67 16.98
C SER A 369 3.51 -4.86 17.93
N SER A 370 4.23 -4.66 19.05
CA SER A 370 4.41 -5.75 20.01
C SER A 370 3.08 -6.24 20.58
N LEU A 371 3.02 -7.51 20.95
CA LEU A 371 1.82 -8.09 21.56
C LEU A 371 1.45 -7.38 22.88
N GLU A 372 2.44 -6.92 23.63
CA GLU A 372 2.26 -6.13 24.87
C GLU A 372 1.55 -4.82 24.58
N ASN A 373 2.00 -4.09 23.54
CA ASN A 373 1.35 -2.84 23.13
C ASN A 373 -0.08 -3.09 22.65
N ILE A 374 -0.33 -4.15 21.89
CA ILE A 374 -1.67 -4.51 21.43
C ILE A 374 -2.59 -4.83 22.62
N LYS A 375 -2.12 -5.60 23.60
CA LYS A 375 -2.87 -5.93 24.82
C LYS A 375 -3.24 -4.69 25.62
N GLU A 376 -2.27 -3.82 25.83
CA GLU A 376 -2.50 -2.59 26.61
C GLU A 376 -3.40 -1.60 25.84
N ALA A 377 -3.23 -1.47 24.51
CA ALA A 377 -4.13 -0.68 23.69
C ALA A 377 -5.59 -1.15 23.79
N LEU A 378 -5.84 -2.46 23.71
CA LEU A 378 -7.18 -3.03 23.87
C LEU A 378 -7.79 -2.71 25.24
N LYS A 379 -7.02 -2.81 26.34
CA LYS A 379 -7.49 -2.43 27.68
C LYS A 379 -7.87 -0.95 27.76
N ARG A 380 -7.07 -0.07 27.14
CA ARG A 380 -7.36 1.37 27.09
C ARG A 380 -8.58 1.67 26.23
N MET A 381 -8.75 0.98 25.09
CA MET A 381 -9.93 1.07 24.24
C MET A 381 -11.19 0.59 24.98
N GLU A 382 -11.13 -0.51 25.73
CA GLU A 382 -12.25 -1.01 26.53
C GLU A 382 -12.73 0.04 27.55
N ARG A 383 -11.78 0.69 28.26
CA ARG A 383 -12.13 1.77 29.19
C ARG A 383 -12.78 2.95 28.46
N PHE A 384 -12.26 3.30 27.27
CA PHE A 384 -12.81 4.38 26.47
C PHE A 384 -14.23 4.09 26.00
N ILE A 385 -14.51 2.88 25.49
CA ILE A 385 -15.86 2.49 25.05
C ILE A 385 -16.86 2.62 26.22
N LYS A 386 -16.52 2.15 27.41
CA LYS A 386 -17.37 2.28 28.60
C LYS A 386 -17.71 3.74 28.93
N THR A 387 -16.84 4.71 28.65
CA THR A 387 -17.11 6.15 28.89
C THR A 387 -17.99 6.79 27.80
N ILE A 388 -18.23 6.11 26.69
CA ILE A 388 -19.12 6.59 25.62
C ILE A 388 -20.55 6.11 25.87
N ASP A 389 -20.70 4.90 26.48
CA ASP A 389 -22.02 4.30 26.79
C ASP A 389 -22.68 4.90 28.01
N ASP A 390 -21.91 5.60 28.89
CA ASP A 390 -22.40 6.38 30.05
C ASP A 390 -22.82 7.80 29.64
#